data_e9189f55df0ab56de4b7e5ff2ec00d19
#
_entry.id   e9189f55df0ab56de4b7e5ff2ec00d19
#
_cell.length_a   1.000
_cell.length_b   1.000
_cell.length_c   1.000
_cell.angle_alpha   90.00
_cell.angle_beta   90.00
_cell.angle_gamma   90.00
#
_symmetry.space_group_name_H-M   'P 1'
#
loop_
_entity.id
_entity.type
_entity.pdbx_description
1 polymer ?
#
loop_
_entity_poly.entity_id
_entity_poly.type
_entity_poly.pdbx_seq_one_letter_code
_entity_poly.pdbx_strand_id
1 'polypeptide(L)'
;MQIHLTAAAPSDIRLAARVVNQGQALAGLDPALVEGAAASRFSGRAGQAFEGFASMDGAVKRIAIAGLGEAGSAERRVNCERAGAALTAKYLVSGETAMVLDLGGAGLTADDAAAVLLGLRLRAWRHDAYRTRLAADKRPSLAAVHVVNAPEGTAAAWEREAALAKGVEFTRALVTEPANIIYPESFVAACRTAFEGTGVEITVLGEAEMTALGMGALIGVGQGSARESQLLAIRWNGGAAGEKPTVFVGKGVTFDTGGISLKPPPGMEDMKWDMGGAGAVAGAMLALASRKAKANVIGVMGLVENMPDAAAQRPGDVVTTMSGQTVEVLNTDAEGRLVLCDALHWAQEQYDAARIVDLATLTGAMIISLGNEYGGMFANDDTLAEQLAAAGLASGDKLWRMPLGPNYDKLIDSPIADIKNVGPREAGSITAAQFLQRFIKDGTPWAHLDIAGMVWSQKPGHTWEKGATGYGVRLLDQFVRDVVEG
;
A
#
# COMPACT_ATOMS: atom_id res chain seq x y z
N MET A 1 18.94 -0.71 -2.41
CA MET A 1 19.78 0.50 -2.23
C MET A 1 19.94 0.77 -0.74
N GLN A 2 21.16 0.91 -0.25
CA GLN A 2 21.48 1.21 1.16
C GLN A 2 21.61 2.73 1.37
N ILE A 3 21.17 3.23 2.52
CA ILE A 3 21.26 4.64 2.89
C ILE A 3 22.09 4.74 4.16
N HIS A 4 23.19 5.51 4.10
CA HIS A 4 24.15 5.68 5.19
C HIS A 4 24.19 7.17 5.60
N LEU A 5 23.85 7.47 6.84
CA LEU A 5 24.09 8.79 7.42
C LEU A 5 25.54 8.87 7.87
N THR A 6 26.33 9.79 7.31
CA THR A 6 27.79 9.87 7.53
C THR A 6 28.21 11.30 7.87
N ALA A 7 29.24 11.42 8.72
CA ALA A 7 29.78 12.75 9.08
C ALA A 7 30.58 13.40 7.92
N ALA A 8 31.14 12.58 7.04
CA ALA A 8 31.93 13.06 5.89
C ALA A 8 31.62 12.22 4.64
N ALA A 9 31.68 12.88 3.49
CA ALA A 9 31.50 12.22 2.20
C ALA A 9 32.73 11.37 1.86
N PRO A 10 32.55 10.12 1.37
CA PRO A 10 33.65 9.37 0.75
C PRO A 10 34.18 10.11 -0.49
N SER A 11 35.52 10.24 -0.59
CA SER A 11 36.17 11.06 -1.63
C SER A 11 36.12 10.44 -3.02
N ASP A 12 36.02 9.13 -3.12
CA ASP A 12 36.02 8.34 -4.35
C ASP A 12 34.67 8.34 -5.10
N ILE A 13 33.59 8.80 -4.48
CA ILE A 13 32.27 8.84 -5.12
C ILE A 13 32.19 10.00 -6.11
N ARG A 14 31.84 9.67 -7.36
CA ARG A 14 31.77 10.66 -8.46
C ARG A 14 30.44 11.43 -8.49
N LEU A 15 29.33 10.82 -8.11
CA LEU A 15 27.99 11.42 -8.10
C LEU A 15 27.75 12.16 -6.79
N ALA A 16 27.68 13.48 -6.86
CA ALA A 16 27.34 14.35 -5.74
C ALA A 16 25.97 14.99 -6.00
N ALA A 17 25.03 14.80 -5.09
CA ALA A 17 23.69 15.34 -5.18
C ALA A 17 23.39 16.29 -4.01
N ARG A 18 22.53 17.27 -4.25
CA ARG A 18 21.94 18.10 -3.20
C ARG A 18 20.49 18.45 -3.49
N VAL A 19 19.78 18.87 -2.47
CA VAL A 19 18.40 19.35 -2.57
C VAL A 19 18.35 20.86 -2.33
N VAL A 20 17.44 21.56 -3.01
CA VAL A 20 17.27 23.01 -2.88
C VAL A 20 15.80 23.40 -2.91
N ASN A 21 15.43 24.44 -2.17
CA ASN A 21 14.09 25.02 -2.28
C ASN A 21 13.92 25.79 -3.59
N GLN A 22 12.69 25.99 -4.00
CA GLN A 22 12.38 26.82 -5.17
C GLN A 22 12.86 28.26 -4.98
N GLY A 23 13.56 28.77 -5.98
CA GLY A 23 14.15 30.12 -5.94
C GLY A 23 15.39 30.25 -5.05
N GLN A 24 15.85 29.19 -4.40
CA GLN A 24 17.06 29.21 -3.58
C GLN A 24 18.31 29.38 -4.46
N ALA A 25 19.20 30.29 -4.05
CA ALA A 25 20.50 30.48 -4.73
C ALA A 25 21.35 29.20 -4.65
N LEU A 26 22.02 28.87 -5.74
CA LEU A 26 22.91 27.71 -5.84
C LEU A 26 24.33 28.05 -5.32
N ALA A 27 24.39 28.55 -4.08
CA ALA A 27 25.64 28.98 -3.46
C ALA A 27 26.65 27.81 -3.35
N GLY A 28 27.96 28.14 -3.52
CA GLY A 28 29.05 27.16 -3.39
C GLY A 28 29.20 26.20 -4.59
N LEU A 29 28.40 26.35 -5.63
CA LEU A 29 28.62 25.64 -6.90
C LEU A 29 29.51 26.45 -7.85
N ASP A 30 30.16 25.73 -8.77
CA ASP A 30 30.88 26.30 -9.90
C ASP A 30 29.95 27.25 -10.69
N PRO A 31 30.38 28.46 -11.03
CA PRO A 31 29.57 29.42 -11.79
C PRO A 31 28.97 28.85 -13.08
N ALA A 32 29.71 27.99 -13.81
CA ALA A 32 29.23 27.36 -15.04
C ALA A 32 28.05 26.41 -14.76
N LEU A 33 28.03 25.74 -13.60
CA LEU A 33 26.86 24.92 -13.18
C LEU A 33 25.65 25.80 -12.84
N VAL A 34 25.87 26.95 -12.21
CA VAL A 34 24.80 27.91 -11.89
C VAL A 34 24.17 28.47 -13.16
N GLU A 35 25.03 28.88 -14.12
CA GLU A 35 24.54 29.35 -15.42
C GLU A 35 23.81 28.25 -16.21
N GLY A 36 24.39 27.03 -16.24
CA GLY A 36 23.76 25.87 -16.87
C GLY A 36 22.37 25.50 -16.26
N ALA A 37 22.27 25.60 -14.94
CA ALA A 37 20.98 25.39 -14.26
C ALA A 37 19.96 26.46 -14.69
N ALA A 38 20.34 27.72 -14.72
CA ALA A 38 19.47 28.81 -15.18
C ALA A 38 19.08 28.64 -16.66
N ALA A 39 20.02 28.30 -17.54
CA ALA A 39 19.78 28.04 -18.96
C ALA A 39 18.82 26.86 -19.19
N SER A 40 18.88 25.82 -18.34
CA SER A 40 17.97 24.70 -18.36
C SER A 40 16.59 24.99 -17.71
N ARG A 41 16.36 26.22 -17.26
CA ARG A 41 15.17 26.67 -16.52
C ARG A 41 14.95 25.88 -15.21
N PHE A 42 16.02 25.40 -14.60
CA PHE A 42 15.94 24.83 -13.27
C PHE A 42 15.66 25.93 -12.25
N SER A 43 14.61 25.77 -11.47
CA SER A 43 14.19 26.75 -10.46
C SER A 43 13.99 26.13 -9.07
N GLY A 44 14.25 24.83 -8.91
CA GLY A 44 14.04 24.13 -7.64
C GLY A 44 12.59 23.74 -7.38
N ARG A 45 11.70 23.74 -8.41
CA ARG A 45 10.32 23.22 -8.25
C ARG A 45 10.34 21.76 -7.82
N ALA A 46 9.32 21.35 -7.07
CA ALA A 46 9.19 20.00 -6.52
C ALA A 46 9.41 18.91 -7.59
N GLY A 47 10.36 18.01 -7.35
CA GLY A 47 10.71 16.94 -8.27
C GLY A 47 11.47 17.36 -9.54
N GLN A 48 11.77 18.65 -9.74
CA GLN A 48 12.63 19.09 -10.81
C GLN A 48 14.08 18.66 -10.53
N ALA A 49 14.78 18.12 -11.53
CA ALA A 49 16.17 17.71 -11.40
C ALA A 49 17.05 18.41 -12.44
N PHE A 50 18.24 18.83 -12.03
CA PHE A 50 19.30 19.36 -12.89
C PHE A 50 20.55 18.50 -12.75
N GLU A 51 21.33 18.38 -13.82
CA GLU A 51 22.61 17.68 -13.85
C GLU A 51 23.66 18.52 -14.59
N GLY A 52 24.85 18.51 -14.02
CA GLY A 52 26.04 19.06 -14.70
C GLY A 52 27.31 18.35 -14.24
N PHE A 53 28.43 18.78 -14.77
CA PHE A 53 29.75 18.24 -14.43
C PHE A 53 30.67 19.37 -14.02
N ALA A 54 31.47 19.17 -12.96
CA ALA A 54 32.46 20.12 -12.50
C ALA A 54 33.74 19.41 -12.10
N SER A 55 34.87 20.10 -12.22
CA SER A 55 36.15 19.66 -11.67
C SER A 55 36.19 20.00 -10.17
N MET A 56 36.29 19.00 -9.31
CA MET A 56 36.38 19.13 -7.85
C MET A 56 37.50 18.22 -7.36
N ASP A 57 38.42 18.74 -6.56
CA ASP A 57 39.55 17.98 -5.99
C ASP A 57 40.38 17.22 -7.04
N GLY A 58 40.56 17.83 -8.24
CA GLY A 58 41.29 17.24 -9.33
C GLY A 58 40.59 16.14 -10.13
N ALA A 59 39.32 15.86 -9.82
CA ALA A 59 38.50 14.88 -10.51
C ALA A 59 37.23 15.50 -11.08
N VAL A 60 36.71 14.95 -12.20
CA VAL A 60 35.39 15.33 -12.71
C VAL A 60 34.31 14.66 -11.86
N LYS A 61 33.50 15.46 -11.19
CA LYS A 61 32.32 15.03 -10.44
C LYS A 61 31.06 15.30 -11.27
N ARG A 62 30.10 14.39 -11.14
CA ARG A 62 28.72 14.50 -11.66
C ARG A 62 27.87 15.15 -10.59
N ILE A 63 27.33 16.33 -10.84
CA ILE A 63 26.62 17.15 -9.88
C ILE A 63 25.12 17.07 -10.20
N ALA A 64 24.35 16.62 -9.23
CA ALA A 64 22.90 16.53 -9.30
C ALA A 64 22.24 17.53 -8.34
N ILE A 65 21.16 18.18 -8.76
CA ILE A 65 20.37 19.06 -7.91
C ILE A 65 18.90 18.69 -8.06
N ALA A 66 18.21 18.45 -6.93
CA ALA A 66 16.78 18.17 -6.93
C ALA A 66 16.00 19.28 -6.20
N GLY A 67 14.88 19.67 -6.78
CA GLY A 67 14.01 20.71 -6.25
C GLY A 67 13.04 20.19 -5.21
N LEU A 68 12.95 20.89 -4.08
CA LEU A 68 12.04 20.63 -2.96
C LEU A 68 10.70 21.41 -3.08
N GLY A 69 10.55 22.25 -4.13
CA GLY A 69 9.43 23.19 -4.18
C GLY A 69 9.57 24.31 -3.16
N GLU A 70 8.48 25.00 -2.88
CA GLU A 70 8.42 26.09 -1.91
C GLU A 70 8.65 25.59 -0.48
N ALA A 71 9.47 26.28 0.29
CA ALA A 71 9.80 25.89 1.67
C ALA A 71 8.58 25.84 2.61
N GLY A 72 7.61 26.75 2.41
CA GLY A 72 6.38 26.84 3.21
C GLY A 72 5.19 26.08 2.64
N SER A 73 5.38 25.19 1.67
CA SER A 73 4.31 24.44 1.04
C SER A 73 3.58 23.52 2.03
N ALA A 74 2.23 23.50 1.98
CA ALA A 74 1.42 22.51 2.70
C ALA A 74 1.74 21.06 2.27
N GLU A 75 2.26 20.87 1.04
CA GLU A 75 2.71 19.58 0.51
C GLU A 75 4.20 19.30 0.79
N ARG A 76 4.81 19.95 1.79
CA ARG A 76 6.27 19.87 2.06
C ARG A 76 6.80 18.45 2.09
N ARG A 77 6.16 17.56 2.84
CA ARG A 77 6.54 16.14 2.93
C ARG A 77 6.58 15.47 1.54
N VAL A 78 5.49 15.57 0.78
CA VAL A 78 5.37 14.97 -0.56
C VAL A 78 6.40 15.58 -1.52
N ASN A 79 6.69 16.87 -1.40
CA ASN A 79 7.69 17.54 -2.22
C ASN A 79 9.11 17.07 -1.91
N CYS A 80 9.42 16.80 -0.63
CA CYS A 80 10.69 16.19 -0.21
C CYS A 80 10.83 14.76 -0.80
N GLU A 81 9.77 13.95 -0.72
CA GLU A 81 9.74 12.62 -1.34
C GLU A 81 9.97 12.71 -2.88
N ARG A 82 9.31 13.64 -3.56
CA ARG A 82 9.49 13.89 -5.00
C ARG A 82 10.94 14.24 -5.35
N ALA A 83 11.60 15.04 -4.52
CA ALA A 83 13.01 15.40 -4.74
C ALA A 83 13.93 14.16 -4.64
N GLY A 84 13.78 13.35 -3.60
CA GLY A 84 14.51 12.09 -3.46
C GLY A 84 14.23 11.11 -4.60
N ALA A 85 12.97 10.94 -4.93
CA ALA A 85 12.52 10.08 -6.01
C ALA A 85 13.08 10.50 -7.39
N ALA A 86 13.15 11.82 -7.66
CA ALA A 86 13.73 12.35 -8.91
C ALA A 86 15.20 11.99 -9.06
N LEU A 87 15.98 12.02 -7.97
CA LEU A 87 17.38 11.58 -7.98
C LEU A 87 17.48 10.08 -8.31
N THR A 88 16.68 9.25 -7.67
CA THR A 88 16.68 7.81 -7.95
C THR A 88 16.22 7.51 -9.37
N ALA A 89 15.14 8.12 -9.84
CA ALA A 89 14.65 7.93 -11.21
C ALA A 89 15.71 8.22 -12.26
N LYS A 90 16.57 9.21 -12.01
CA LYS A 90 17.65 9.60 -12.94
C LYS A 90 18.88 8.71 -12.81
N TYR A 91 19.24 8.27 -11.61
CA TYR A 91 20.55 7.65 -11.38
C TYR A 91 20.53 6.16 -11.06
N LEU A 92 19.37 5.55 -10.85
CA LEU A 92 19.26 4.13 -10.48
C LEU A 92 20.02 3.20 -11.44
N VAL A 93 19.99 3.50 -12.75
CA VAL A 93 20.62 2.71 -13.82
C VAL A 93 21.71 3.49 -14.57
N SER A 94 22.28 4.52 -13.96
CA SER A 94 23.19 5.46 -14.61
C SER A 94 24.65 4.97 -14.74
N GLY A 95 24.96 3.79 -14.19
CA GLY A 95 26.33 3.28 -14.07
C GLY A 95 27.06 3.74 -12.81
N GLU A 96 26.55 4.76 -12.09
CA GLU A 96 27.11 5.14 -10.78
C GLU A 96 26.68 4.12 -9.73
N THR A 97 27.63 3.70 -8.90
CA THR A 97 27.38 2.68 -7.85
C THR A 97 27.02 3.28 -6.50
N ALA A 98 27.42 4.53 -6.27
CA ALA A 98 27.14 5.27 -5.05
C ALA A 98 26.88 6.76 -5.35
N MET A 99 26.15 7.41 -4.45
CA MET A 99 25.84 8.84 -4.47
C MET A 99 26.14 9.46 -3.10
N VAL A 100 26.78 10.62 -3.09
CA VAL A 100 26.79 11.50 -1.92
C VAL A 100 25.58 12.43 -2.02
N LEU A 101 24.74 12.45 -1.00
CA LEU A 101 23.60 13.37 -0.90
C LEU A 101 23.82 14.38 0.22
N ASP A 102 24.00 15.64 -0.15
CA ASP A 102 24.10 16.75 0.79
C ASP A 102 22.71 17.33 1.08
N LEU A 103 22.28 17.26 2.36
CA LEU A 103 21.01 17.81 2.84
C LEU A 103 21.18 19.18 3.50
N GLY A 104 22.39 19.72 3.51
CA GLY A 104 22.69 21.05 4.09
C GLY A 104 22.12 22.20 3.28
N GLY A 105 21.92 23.35 3.94
CA GLY A 105 21.59 24.64 3.30
C GLY A 105 20.16 24.83 2.84
N ALA A 106 19.30 23.81 2.86
CA ALA A 106 17.90 23.90 2.45
C ALA A 106 16.91 24.13 3.63
N GLY A 107 17.41 24.23 4.86
CA GLY A 107 16.57 24.44 6.05
C GLY A 107 15.61 23.31 6.32
N LEU A 108 16.01 22.07 6.04
CA LEU A 108 15.19 20.87 6.29
C LEU A 108 15.06 20.60 7.77
N THR A 109 13.89 20.13 8.17
CA THR A 109 13.70 19.43 9.44
C THR A 109 14.19 17.98 9.34
N ALA A 110 14.28 17.27 10.47
CA ALA A 110 14.61 15.84 10.49
C ALA A 110 13.58 15.01 9.68
N ASP A 111 12.30 15.36 9.79
CA ASP A 111 11.22 14.68 9.05
C ASP A 111 11.25 15.00 7.54
N ASP A 112 11.58 16.24 7.15
CA ASP A 112 11.81 16.58 5.73
C ASP A 112 12.96 15.77 5.15
N ALA A 113 14.08 15.67 5.87
CA ALA A 113 15.24 14.88 5.46
C ALA A 113 14.87 13.41 5.30
N ALA A 114 14.16 12.82 6.28
CA ALA A 114 13.67 11.44 6.21
C ALA A 114 12.69 11.22 5.05
N ALA A 115 11.85 12.22 4.71
CA ALA A 115 10.96 12.16 3.56
C ALA A 115 11.74 12.15 2.22
N VAL A 116 12.84 12.91 2.10
CA VAL A 116 13.73 12.80 0.93
C VAL A 116 14.30 11.39 0.81
N LEU A 117 14.75 10.80 1.92
CA LEU A 117 15.30 9.44 1.94
C LEU A 117 14.24 8.39 1.63
N LEU A 118 13.00 8.58 2.11
CA LEU A 118 11.87 7.72 1.76
C LEU A 118 11.61 7.74 0.25
N GLY A 119 11.56 8.93 -0.35
CA GLY A 119 11.39 9.08 -1.80
C GLY A 119 12.48 8.37 -2.60
N LEU A 120 13.75 8.52 -2.19
CA LEU A 120 14.87 7.78 -2.77
C LEU A 120 14.64 6.27 -2.74
N ARG A 121 14.30 5.72 -1.58
CA ARG A 121 14.17 4.29 -1.38
C ARG A 121 12.96 3.71 -2.11
N LEU A 122 11.79 4.32 -1.99
CA LEU A 122 10.58 3.83 -2.63
C LEU A 122 10.68 3.82 -4.15
N ARG A 123 11.37 4.83 -4.73
CA ARG A 123 11.57 4.91 -6.18
C ARG A 123 12.62 3.91 -6.70
N ALA A 124 13.49 3.42 -5.82
CA ALA A 124 14.50 2.40 -6.17
C ALA A 124 13.92 0.98 -6.27
N TRP A 125 12.71 0.77 -5.70
CA TRP A 125 12.10 -0.56 -5.72
C TRP A 125 11.76 -1.00 -7.13
N ARG A 126 12.13 -2.23 -7.47
CA ARG A 126 11.85 -2.90 -8.75
C ARG A 126 11.61 -4.39 -8.51
N HIS A 127 10.79 -4.96 -9.37
CA HIS A 127 10.57 -6.41 -9.41
C HIS A 127 11.19 -6.97 -10.71
N ASP A 128 12.46 -7.33 -10.63
CA ASP A 128 13.23 -7.85 -11.77
C ASP A 128 13.55 -9.36 -11.63
N ALA A 129 12.93 -10.06 -10.66
CA ALA A 129 13.27 -11.45 -10.31
C ALA A 129 13.22 -12.42 -11.52
N TYR A 130 12.29 -12.21 -12.43
CA TYR A 130 12.10 -13.06 -13.61
C TYR A 130 12.78 -12.54 -14.89
N ARG A 131 13.48 -11.40 -14.80
CA ARG A 131 14.14 -10.76 -15.97
C ARG A 131 15.58 -11.22 -16.11
N THR A 132 15.79 -12.51 -16.35
CA THR A 132 17.14 -13.15 -16.37
C THR A 132 18.07 -12.60 -17.47
N ARG A 133 17.51 -11.99 -18.53
CA ARG A 133 18.26 -11.42 -19.66
C ARG A 133 18.22 -9.90 -19.71
N LEU A 134 17.99 -9.24 -18.58
CA LEU A 134 18.03 -7.78 -18.52
C LEU A 134 19.42 -7.27 -18.91
N ALA A 135 19.48 -6.37 -19.89
CA ALA A 135 20.73 -5.78 -20.35
C ALA A 135 21.45 -5.01 -19.22
N ALA A 136 22.76 -4.99 -19.24
CA ALA A 136 23.56 -4.44 -18.14
C ALA A 136 23.25 -2.95 -17.86
N ASP A 137 22.99 -2.16 -18.91
CA ASP A 137 22.61 -0.74 -18.84
C ASP A 137 21.18 -0.50 -18.29
N LYS A 138 20.39 -1.56 -18.14
CA LYS A 138 19.04 -1.53 -17.55
C LYS A 138 18.99 -2.06 -16.11
N ARG A 139 20.09 -2.63 -15.62
CA ARG A 139 20.19 -3.13 -14.25
C ARG A 139 20.46 -1.98 -13.30
N PRO A 140 19.86 -1.98 -12.08
CA PRO A 140 20.19 -1.03 -11.05
C PRO A 140 21.70 -1.06 -10.76
N SER A 141 22.35 0.10 -10.88
CA SER A 141 23.77 0.29 -10.54
C SER A 141 23.96 1.02 -9.22
N LEU A 142 23.05 1.98 -8.88
CA LEU A 142 23.11 2.77 -7.66
C LEU A 142 22.77 1.90 -6.45
N ALA A 143 23.77 1.42 -5.73
CA ALA A 143 23.63 0.53 -4.59
C ALA A 143 23.65 1.26 -3.24
N ALA A 144 24.30 2.41 -3.13
CA ALA A 144 24.47 3.14 -1.87
C ALA A 144 24.26 4.65 -2.02
N VAL A 145 23.70 5.27 -0.97
CA VAL A 145 23.61 6.74 -0.80
C VAL A 145 24.23 7.12 0.52
N HIS A 146 25.26 7.96 0.46
CA HIS A 146 25.93 8.53 1.63
C HIS A 146 25.39 9.94 1.89
N VAL A 147 24.66 10.08 2.98
CA VAL A 147 23.99 11.33 3.34
C VAL A 147 24.86 12.14 4.28
N VAL A 148 25.15 13.37 3.90
CA VAL A 148 25.95 14.31 4.70
C VAL A 148 25.13 15.54 5.06
N ASN A 149 25.56 16.27 6.10
CA ASN A 149 24.92 17.50 6.58
C ASN A 149 23.40 17.32 6.88
N ALA A 150 23.01 16.12 7.28
CA ALA A 150 21.62 15.86 7.69
C ALA A 150 21.31 16.62 9.00
N PRO A 151 20.10 17.19 9.12
CA PRO A 151 19.67 17.81 10.38
C PRO A 151 19.74 16.83 11.55
N GLU A 152 19.92 17.38 12.78
CA GLU A 152 19.85 16.59 14.00
C GLU A 152 18.49 15.86 14.09
N GLY A 153 18.49 14.62 14.57
CA GLY A 153 17.29 13.78 14.65
C GLY A 153 16.94 13.01 13.39
N THR A 154 17.60 13.27 12.24
CA THR A 154 17.33 12.57 10.97
C THR A 154 17.47 11.05 11.09
N ALA A 155 18.42 10.54 11.89
CA ALA A 155 18.59 9.10 12.07
C ALA A 155 17.32 8.43 12.63
N ALA A 156 16.76 8.98 13.70
CA ALA A 156 15.54 8.46 14.31
C ALA A 156 14.31 8.61 13.39
N ALA A 157 14.20 9.75 12.68
CA ALA A 157 13.16 9.95 11.69
C ALA A 157 13.28 8.93 10.54
N TRP A 158 14.49 8.68 10.07
CA TRP A 158 14.75 7.71 9.00
C TRP A 158 14.45 6.26 9.42
N GLU A 159 14.74 5.85 10.65
CA GLU A 159 14.38 4.52 11.15
C GLU A 159 12.87 4.26 11.01
N ARG A 160 12.03 5.25 11.34
CA ARG A 160 10.57 5.15 11.17
C ARG A 160 10.18 5.02 9.69
N GLU A 161 10.73 5.89 8.85
CA GLU A 161 10.43 5.88 7.42
C GLU A 161 11.01 4.64 6.70
N ALA A 162 12.13 4.10 7.18
CA ALA A 162 12.70 2.86 6.66
C ALA A 162 11.80 1.64 6.98
N ALA A 163 11.18 1.62 8.14
CA ALA A 163 10.19 0.60 8.50
C ALA A 163 8.93 0.72 7.61
N LEU A 164 8.45 1.94 7.38
CA LEU A 164 7.35 2.21 6.45
C LEU A 164 7.70 1.73 5.03
N ALA A 165 8.89 2.09 4.54
CA ALA A 165 9.35 1.65 3.22
C ALA A 165 9.39 0.12 3.09
N LYS A 166 9.83 -0.59 4.14
CA LYS A 166 9.83 -2.07 4.17
C LYS A 166 8.42 -2.63 3.98
N GLY A 167 7.41 -2.05 4.64
CA GLY A 167 6.01 -2.44 4.46
C GLY A 167 5.49 -2.19 3.04
N VAL A 168 5.76 -0.99 2.48
CA VAL A 168 5.38 -0.64 1.10
C VAL A 168 6.05 -1.57 0.08
N GLU A 169 7.35 -1.84 0.23
CA GLU A 169 8.12 -2.75 -0.63
C GLU A 169 7.56 -4.18 -0.57
N PHE A 170 7.15 -4.64 0.62
CA PHE A 170 6.54 -5.95 0.81
C PHE A 170 5.19 -6.06 0.12
N THR A 171 4.30 -5.06 0.29
CA THR A 171 3.02 -4.99 -0.44
C THR A 171 3.24 -5.01 -1.95
N ARG A 172 4.18 -4.21 -2.45
CA ARG A 172 4.51 -4.18 -3.88
C ARG A 172 4.98 -5.54 -4.40
N ALA A 173 5.78 -6.25 -3.61
CA ALA A 173 6.24 -7.59 -3.95
C ALA A 173 5.06 -8.56 -4.06
N LEU A 174 4.19 -8.63 -3.04
CA LEU A 174 3.02 -9.50 -3.03
C LEU A 174 2.09 -9.24 -4.24
N VAL A 175 1.77 -7.96 -4.50
CA VAL A 175 0.85 -7.54 -5.57
C VAL A 175 1.44 -7.75 -6.98
N THR A 176 2.77 -7.75 -7.11
CA THR A 176 3.43 -7.90 -8.42
C THR A 176 3.66 -9.35 -8.79
N GLU A 177 3.87 -10.22 -7.81
CA GLU A 177 4.12 -11.65 -8.06
C GLU A 177 2.99 -12.29 -8.86
N PRO A 178 3.32 -13.21 -9.79
CA PRO A 178 2.29 -13.93 -10.55
C PRO A 178 1.58 -14.97 -9.68
N ALA A 179 0.36 -15.35 -10.08
CA ALA A 179 -0.50 -16.27 -9.32
C ALA A 179 0.07 -17.70 -9.16
N ASN A 180 0.98 -18.11 -10.02
CA ASN A 180 1.69 -19.38 -9.83
C ASN A 180 2.75 -19.34 -8.70
N ILE A 181 3.03 -18.15 -8.17
CA ILE A 181 3.96 -17.91 -7.05
C ILE A 181 3.18 -17.49 -5.80
N ILE A 182 2.25 -16.52 -5.92
CA ILE A 182 1.40 -16.08 -4.80
C ILE A 182 -0.01 -16.66 -4.94
N TYR A 183 -0.33 -17.56 -4.03
CA TYR A 183 -1.62 -18.19 -3.79
C TYR A 183 -1.80 -18.28 -2.27
N PRO A 184 -2.95 -18.68 -1.71
CA PRO A 184 -3.23 -18.53 -0.28
C PRO A 184 -2.11 -19.00 0.65
N GLU A 185 -1.64 -20.23 0.48
CA GLU A 185 -0.61 -20.84 1.36
C GLU A 185 0.75 -20.15 1.20
N SER A 186 1.13 -19.76 -0.01
CA SER A 186 2.41 -19.07 -0.26
C SER A 186 2.37 -17.61 0.21
N PHE A 187 1.22 -16.95 0.18
CA PHE A 187 1.02 -15.64 0.82
C PHE A 187 1.30 -15.72 2.32
N VAL A 188 0.73 -16.73 2.99
CA VAL A 188 0.99 -16.99 4.43
C VAL A 188 2.46 -17.26 4.67
N ALA A 189 3.10 -18.08 3.83
CA ALA A 189 4.54 -18.37 3.95
C ALA A 189 5.40 -17.11 3.77
N ALA A 190 5.08 -16.26 2.80
CA ALA A 190 5.74 -14.97 2.60
C ALA A 190 5.59 -14.04 3.82
N CYS A 191 4.39 -13.99 4.41
CA CYS A 191 4.16 -13.25 5.65
C CYS A 191 5.00 -13.82 6.81
N ARG A 192 4.99 -15.15 7.04
CA ARG A 192 5.81 -15.76 8.10
C ARG A 192 7.28 -15.37 7.98
N THR A 193 7.84 -15.42 6.77
CA THR A 193 9.22 -15.01 6.49
C THR A 193 9.46 -13.52 6.76
N ALA A 194 8.56 -12.65 6.27
CA ALA A 194 8.71 -11.19 6.41
C ALA A 194 8.63 -10.71 7.87
N PHE A 195 7.84 -11.41 8.69
CA PHE A 195 7.62 -11.09 10.10
C PHE A 195 8.57 -11.82 11.07
N GLU A 196 9.49 -12.62 10.57
CA GLU A 196 10.48 -13.28 11.43
C GLU A 196 11.25 -12.27 12.29
N GLY A 197 11.31 -12.53 13.60
CA GLY A 197 12.00 -11.66 14.57
C GLY A 197 11.29 -10.35 14.91
N THR A 198 10.10 -10.07 14.38
CA THR A 198 9.35 -8.84 14.70
C THR A 198 8.57 -8.89 16.01
N GLY A 199 8.29 -10.10 16.51
CA GLY A 199 7.52 -10.30 17.75
C GLY A 199 6.00 -10.28 17.57
N VAL A 200 5.47 -10.34 16.33
CA VAL A 200 4.03 -10.51 16.09
C VAL A 200 3.57 -11.95 16.37
N GLU A 201 2.31 -12.10 16.71
CA GLU A 201 1.63 -13.39 16.76
C GLU A 201 0.92 -13.64 15.42
N ILE A 202 1.09 -14.85 14.86
CA ILE A 202 0.48 -15.25 13.59
C ILE A 202 -0.45 -16.44 13.82
N THR A 203 -1.73 -16.27 13.48
CA THR A 203 -2.75 -17.33 13.47
C THR A 203 -3.16 -17.59 12.02
N VAL A 204 -3.29 -18.86 11.66
CA VAL A 204 -3.78 -19.29 10.33
C VAL A 204 -4.87 -20.31 10.54
N LEU A 205 -6.00 -20.11 9.88
CA LEU A 205 -7.09 -21.11 9.79
C LEU A 205 -7.07 -21.68 8.38
N GLY A 206 -7.06 -23.00 8.26
CA GLY A 206 -7.28 -23.73 7.02
C GLY A 206 -8.77 -23.99 6.77
N GLU A 207 -9.10 -24.65 5.66
CA GLU A 207 -10.49 -24.91 5.29
C GLU A 207 -11.26 -25.75 6.34
N ALA A 208 -10.60 -26.67 7.01
CA ALA A 208 -11.23 -27.50 8.05
C ALA A 208 -11.70 -26.66 9.25
N GLU A 209 -10.85 -25.75 9.74
CA GLU A 209 -11.17 -24.85 10.84
C GLU A 209 -12.24 -23.83 10.41
N MET A 210 -12.11 -23.26 9.21
CA MET A 210 -13.09 -22.32 8.66
C MET A 210 -14.46 -22.98 8.44
N THR A 211 -14.49 -24.24 7.99
CA THR A 211 -15.73 -25.03 7.86
C THR A 211 -16.40 -25.26 9.21
N ALA A 212 -15.60 -25.62 10.22
CA ALA A 212 -16.12 -25.81 11.58
C ALA A 212 -16.69 -24.53 12.19
N LEU A 213 -16.19 -23.36 11.77
CA LEU A 213 -16.68 -22.05 12.16
C LEU A 213 -17.87 -21.56 11.32
N GLY A 214 -18.27 -22.30 10.27
CA GLY A 214 -19.39 -21.93 9.39
C GLY A 214 -19.07 -20.82 8.39
N MET A 215 -17.80 -20.60 7.98
CA MET A 215 -17.39 -19.61 7.00
C MET A 215 -17.73 -20.02 5.56
N GLY A 216 -19.02 -20.30 5.30
CA GLY A 216 -19.47 -20.86 4.03
C GLY A 216 -19.35 -19.88 2.85
N ALA A 217 -19.35 -18.57 3.10
CA ALA A 217 -19.19 -17.59 2.03
C ALA A 217 -17.73 -17.53 1.55
N LEU A 218 -16.75 -17.46 2.46
CA LEU A 218 -15.32 -17.45 2.12
C LEU A 218 -14.92 -18.76 1.42
N ILE A 219 -15.27 -19.92 2.00
CA ILE A 219 -14.97 -21.24 1.45
C ILE A 219 -15.63 -21.42 0.08
N GLY A 220 -16.88 -20.97 -0.08
CA GLY A 220 -17.60 -21.03 -1.34
C GLY A 220 -16.88 -20.38 -2.51
N VAL A 221 -16.15 -19.28 -2.26
CA VAL A 221 -15.34 -18.64 -3.29
C VAL A 221 -14.17 -19.53 -3.72
N GLY A 222 -13.46 -20.12 -2.75
CA GLY A 222 -12.26 -20.92 -3.00
C GLY A 222 -12.52 -22.35 -3.49
N GLN A 223 -13.76 -22.86 -3.36
CA GLN A 223 -14.03 -24.30 -3.59
C GLN A 223 -13.77 -24.79 -5.02
N GLY A 224 -13.65 -23.89 -6.01
CA GLY A 224 -13.28 -24.22 -7.38
C GLY A 224 -11.77 -24.22 -7.63
N SER A 225 -10.95 -23.87 -6.64
CA SER A 225 -9.49 -23.88 -6.76
C SER A 225 -8.87 -25.18 -6.28
N ALA A 226 -7.70 -25.53 -6.81
CA ALA A 226 -6.84 -26.58 -6.27
C ALA A 226 -5.97 -26.09 -5.09
N ARG A 227 -6.08 -24.80 -4.72
CA ARG A 227 -5.36 -24.16 -3.61
C ARG A 227 -6.28 -24.05 -2.41
N GLU A 228 -5.78 -24.43 -1.24
CA GLU A 228 -6.53 -24.36 0.00
C GLU A 228 -6.76 -22.92 0.43
N SER A 229 -8.03 -22.55 0.65
CA SER A 229 -8.40 -21.25 1.22
C SER A 229 -7.85 -21.10 2.63
N GLN A 230 -7.41 -19.91 3.01
CA GLN A 230 -6.87 -19.64 4.34
C GLN A 230 -7.37 -18.31 4.90
N LEU A 231 -7.47 -18.23 6.23
CA LEU A 231 -7.61 -16.97 6.93
C LEU A 231 -6.36 -16.74 7.77
N LEU A 232 -5.68 -15.64 7.49
CA LEU A 232 -4.46 -15.22 8.19
C LEU A 232 -4.77 -14.07 9.12
N ALA A 233 -4.39 -14.18 10.40
CA ALA A 233 -4.40 -13.07 11.35
C ALA A 233 -2.99 -12.80 11.87
N ILE A 234 -2.60 -11.52 11.87
CA ILE A 234 -1.32 -11.03 12.37
C ILE A 234 -1.61 -10.03 13.48
N ARG A 235 -1.13 -10.29 14.69
CA ARG A 235 -1.36 -9.45 15.87
C ARG A 235 -0.08 -8.79 16.33
N TRP A 236 -0.12 -7.48 16.49
CA TRP A 236 0.91 -6.66 17.12
C TRP A 236 0.38 -6.08 18.42
N ASN A 237 1.06 -6.36 19.53
CA ASN A 237 0.71 -5.94 20.89
C ASN A 237 1.72 -4.89 21.36
N GLY A 238 1.73 -3.71 20.77
CA GLY A 238 2.66 -2.63 21.14
C GLY A 238 2.07 -1.57 22.05
N GLY A 239 0.76 -1.56 22.24
CA GLY A 239 0.01 -0.62 23.10
C GLY A 239 -0.11 -1.07 24.54
N ALA A 240 -0.94 -0.38 25.31
CA ALA A 240 -1.19 -0.71 26.70
C ALA A 240 -1.95 -2.05 26.84
N ALA A 241 -1.68 -2.79 27.91
CA ALA A 241 -2.41 -4.02 28.20
C ALA A 241 -3.89 -3.72 28.45
N GLY A 242 -4.77 -4.46 27.78
CA GLY A 242 -6.23 -4.28 27.89
C GLY A 242 -6.82 -3.18 27.00
N GLU A 243 -5.99 -2.44 26.28
CA GLU A 243 -6.46 -1.49 25.26
C GLU A 243 -7.03 -2.26 24.06
N LYS A 244 -8.26 -1.87 23.64
CA LYS A 244 -8.93 -2.48 22.49
C LYS A 244 -8.15 -2.25 21.21
N PRO A 245 -7.92 -3.30 20.39
CA PRO A 245 -7.15 -3.16 19.18
C PRO A 245 -7.91 -2.42 18.07
N THR A 246 -7.16 -1.77 17.19
CA THR A 246 -7.63 -1.43 15.85
C THR A 246 -7.44 -2.64 14.94
N VAL A 247 -8.50 -3.01 14.20
CA VAL A 247 -8.47 -4.17 13.32
C VAL A 247 -8.49 -3.72 11.86
N PHE A 248 -7.56 -4.21 11.07
CA PHE A 248 -7.51 -4.06 9.63
C PHE A 248 -7.88 -5.37 8.97
N VAL A 249 -8.81 -5.36 7.99
CA VAL A 249 -9.22 -6.56 7.27
C VAL A 249 -8.90 -6.38 5.79
N GLY A 250 -8.31 -7.38 5.14
CA GLY A 250 -7.89 -7.29 3.74
C GLY A 250 -8.51 -8.36 2.86
N LYS A 251 -9.07 -7.96 1.70
CA LYS A 251 -9.44 -8.88 0.63
C LYS A 251 -8.17 -9.52 0.06
N GLY A 252 -8.13 -10.85 0.03
CA GLY A 252 -7.00 -11.64 -0.42
C GLY A 252 -7.35 -12.65 -1.52
N VAL A 253 -8.05 -12.21 -2.56
CA VAL A 253 -8.29 -13.05 -3.74
C VAL A 253 -7.01 -13.07 -4.58
N THR A 254 -6.22 -14.14 -4.44
CA THR A 254 -4.86 -14.22 -4.99
C THR A 254 -4.84 -14.32 -6.51
N PHE A 255 -5.90 -14.85 -7.10
CA PHE A 255 -6.23 -14.73 -8.51
C PHE A 255 -7.74 -14.82 -8.70
N ASP A 256 -8.30 -13.96 -9.53
CA ASP A 256 -9.75 -13.89 -9.77
C ASP A 256 -10.09 -14.07 -11.24
N THR A 257 -10.58 -15.25 -11.59
CA THR A 257 -11.13 -15.52 -12.93
C THR A 257 -12.58 -15.06 -13.07
N GLY A 258 -13.25 -14.69 -11.96
CA GLY A 258 -14.68 -14.52 -11.86
C GLY A 258 -15.43 -15.81 -11.48
N GLY A 259 -14.74 -16.93 -11.39
CA GLY A 259 -15.37 -18.24 -11.19
C GLY A 259 -16.24 -18.63 -12.38
N ILE A 260 -17.44 -19.19 -12.15
CA ILE A 260 -18.40 -19.55 -13.21
C ILE A 260 -18.92 -18.31 -13.95
N SER A 261 -19.02 -17.15 -13.29
CA SER A 261 -19.27 -15.85 -13.94
C SER A 261 -17.98 -15.30 -14.56
N LEU A 262 -17.39 -16.04 -15.50
CA LEU A 262 -16.05 -15.88 -16.03
C LEU A 262 -15.81 -14.48 -16.63
N LYS A 263 -14.72 -13.84 -16.22
CA LYS A 263 -14.24 -12.56 -16.77
C LYS A 263 -13.83 -12.72 -18.25
N PRO A 264 -13.92 -11.64 -19.06
CA PRO A 264 -13.32 -11.63 -20.39
C PRO A 264 -11.80 -11.85 -20.32
N PRO A 265 -11.19 -12.57 -21.31
CA PRO A 265 -9.75 -12.83 -21.29
C PRO A 265 -8.85 -11.59 -21.25
N PRO A 266 -9.13 -10.48 -21.98
CA PRO A 266 -8.31 -9.28 -21.91
C PRO A 266 -8.34 -8.63 -20.52
N GLY A 267 -7.16 -8.46 -19.88
CA GLY A 267 -7.01 -7.89 -18.55
C GLY A 267 -7.15 -8.89 -17.39
N MET A 268 -7.45 -10.17 -17.68
CA MET A 268 -7.53 -11.20 -16.64
C MET A 268 -6.15 -11.44 -16.00
N GLU A 269 -5.06 -11.26 -16.73
CA GLU A 269 -3.69 -11.34 -16.22
C GLU A 269 -3.38 -10.33 -15.09
N ASP A 270 -4.13 -9.24 -15.06
CA ASP A 270 -4.01 -8.23 -14.02
C ASP A 270 -4.70 -8.64 -12.70
N MET A 271 -5.56 -9.65 -12.73
CA MET A 271 -6.30 -10.14 -11.54
C MET A 271 -5.42 -10.81 -10.48
N LYS A 272 -4.12 -10.95 -10.72
CA LYS A 272 -3.11 -11.28 -9.70
C LYS A 272 -3.01 -10.23 -8.60
N TRP A 273 -3.42 -8.98 -8.86
CA TRP A 273 -3.44 -7.91 -7.87
C TRP A 273 -4.75 -7.80 -7.08
N ASP A 274 -5.69 -8.71 -7.28
CA ASP A 274 -6.98 -8.70 -6.58
C ASP A 274 -6.89 -9.09 -5.09
N MET A 275 -5.69 -9.35 -4.63
CA MET A 275 -5.28 -9.48 -3.24
C MET A 275 -4.64 -8.19 -2.67
N GLY A 276 -4.76 -7.07 -3.37
CA GLY A 276 -4.12 -5.80 -2.97
C GLY A 276 -4.57 -5.28 -1.61
N GLY A 277 -5.81 -5.58 -1.18
CA GLY A 277 -6.29 -5.29 0.16
C GLY A 277 -5.53 -6.06 1.24
N ALA A 278 -5.38 -7.37 1.08
CA ALA A 278 -4.58 -8.21 1.97
C ALA A 278 -3.10 -7.80 1.95
N GLY A 279 -2.57 -7.49 0.76
CA GLY A 279 -1.20 -6.98 0.59
C GLY A 279 -0.96 -5.67 1.35
N ALA A 280 -1.91 -4.73 1.29
CA ALA A 280 -1.84 -3.46 2.02
C ALA A 280 -1.87 -3.67 3.54
N VAL A 281 -2.78 -4.54 4.03
CA VAL A 281 -2.85 -4.89 5.45
C VAL A 281 -1.56 -5.56 5.91
N ALA A 282 -1.06 -6.57 5.19
CA ALA A 282 0.20 -7.25 5.54
C ALA A 282 1.38 -6.27 5.57
N GLY A 283 1.50 -5.38 4.58
CA GLY A 283 2.54 -4.37 4.55
C GLY A 283 2.44 -3.34 5.68
N ALA A 284 1.22 -2.89 6.00
CA ALA A 284 0.99 -1.99 7.14
C ALA A 284 1.38 -2.65 8.47
N MET A 285 0.96 -3.90 8.70
CA MET A 285 1.36 -4.66 9.89
C MET A 285 2.88 -4.82 9.98
N LEU A 286 3.56 -5.06 8.84
CA LEU A 286 5.02 -5.15 8.81
C LEU A 286 5.69 -3.82 9.15
N ALA A 287 5.19 -2.71 8.66
CA ALA A 287 5.68 -1.37 8.98
C ALA A 287 5.50 -1.07 10.47
N LEU A 288 4.29 -1.31 11.02
CA LEU A 288 3.96 -1.07 12.42
C LEU A 288 4.83 -1.90 13.37
N ALA A 289 4.98 -3.21 13.11
CA ALA A 289 5.82 -4.09 13.91
C ALA A 289 7.31 -3.70 13.79
N SER A 290 7.79 -3.36 12.58
CA SER A 290 9.20 -2.98 12.35
C SER A 290 9.57 -1.68 13.05
N ARG A 291 8.67 -0.68 13.12
CA ARG A 291 8.89 0.56 13.86
C ARG A 291 8.52 0.48 15.35
N LYS A 292 8.04 -0.67 15.81
CA LYS A 292 7.60 -0.91 17.18
C LYS A 292 6.51 0.08 17.61
N ALA A 293 5.45 0.16 16.80
CA ALA A 293 4.31 1.03 17.04
C ALA A 293 3.73 0.85 18.45
N LYS A 294 3.42 1.95 19.14
CA LYS A 294 2.82 1.96 20.49
C LYS A 294 1.30 1.79 20.39
N ALA A 295 0.87 0.73 19.73
CA ALA A 295 -0.53 0.46 19.44
C ALA A 295 -0.81 -1.04 19.46
N ASN A 296 -2.04 -1.43 19.82
CA ASN A 296 -2.54 -2.78 19.64
C ASN A 296 -3.25 -2.83 18.28
N VAL A 297 -2.71 -3.58 17.34
CA VAL A 297 -3.24 -3.66 15.98
C VAL A 297 -3.30 -5.12 15.52
N ILE A 298 -4.36 -5.45 14.79
CA ILE A 298 -4.56 -6.78 14.23
C ILE A 298 -4.86 -6.64 12.74
N GLY A 299 -4.13 -7.40 11.91
CA GLY A 299 -4.42 -7.54 10.49
C GLY A 299 -5.07 -8.90 10.22
N VAL A 300 -6.22 -8.94 9.56
CA VAL A 300 -6.93 -10.17 9.19
C VAL A 300 -7.06 -10.21 7.67
N MET A 301 -6.71 -11.32 7.04
CA MET A 301 -6.74 -11.48 5.59
C MET A 301 -7.43 -12.78 5.22
N GLY A 302 -8.55 -12.69 4.50
CA GLY A 302 -9.20 -13.83 3.86
C GLY A 302 -8.51 -14.12 2.53
N LEU A 303 -7.91 -15.29 2.40
CA LEU A 303 -7.07 -15.67 1.26
C LEU A 303 -7.73 -16.79 0.49
N VAL A 304 -8.06 -16.56 -0.78
CA VAL A 304 -8.71 -17.52 -1.68
C VAL A 304 -8.20 -17.36 -3.10
N GLU A 305 -8.47 -18.34 -3.94
CA GLU A 305 -8.32 -18.23 -5.40
C GLU A 305 -9.67 -18.54 -6.05
N ASN A 306 -10.23 -17.62 -6.84
CA ASN A 306 -11.54 -17.78 -7.48
C ASN A 306 -11.40 -18.38 -8.87
N MET A 307 -11.70 -19.68 -9.02
CA MET A 307 -11.48 -20.46 -10.25
C MET A 307 -12.75 -21.15 -10.73
N PRO A 308 -12.96 -21.29 -12.05
CA PRO A 308 -14.00 -22.11 -12.61
C PRO A 308 -13.59 -23.59 -12.58
N ASP A 309 -14.39 -24.43 -11.97
CA ASP A 309 -14.16 -25.87 -11.88
C ASP A 309 -15.53 -26.60 -11.71
N ALA A 310 -15.52 -27.93 -11.77
CA ALA A 310 -16.70 -28.73 -11.53
C ALA A 310 -17.26 -28.59 -10.08
N ALA A 311 -16.41 -28.26 -9.13
CA ALA A 311 -16.78 -28.02 -7.74
C ALA A 311 -17.08 -26.54 -7.45
N ALA A 312 -16.86 -25.63 -8.41
CA ALA A 312 -16.99 -24.18 -8.19
C ALA A 312 -18.43 -23.78 -7.79
N GLN A 313 -18.52 -22.72 -7.00
CA GLN A 313 -19.78 -22.06 -6.66
C GLN A 313 -20.48 -21.56 -7.92
N ARG A 314 -21.80 -21.69 -7.98
CA ARG A 314 -22.58 -21.35 -9.18
C ARG A 314 -23.49 -20.16 -8.92
N PRO A 315 -23.78 -19.35 -9.93
CA PRO A 315 -24.88 -18.40 -9.86
C PRO A 315 -26.20 -19.09 -9.50
N GLY A 316 -26.88 -18.57 -8.47
CA GLY A 316 -28.10 -19.15 -7.88
C GLY A 316 -27.86 -20.01 -6.65
N ASP A 317 -26.63 -20.34 -6.30
CA ASP A 317 -26.35 -21.03 -5.03
C ASP A 317 -26.66 -20.10 -3.83
N VAL A 318 -27.12 -20.67 -2.73
CA VAL A 318 -27.30 -19.99 -1.45
C VAL A 318 -26.29 -20.53 -0.46
N VAL A 319 -25.47 -19.64 0.12
CA VAL A 319 -24.47 -19.99 1.13
C VAL A 319 -24.85 -19.44 2.49
N THR A 320 -24.49 -20.16 3.54
CA THR A 320 -24.59 -19.67 4.92
C THR A 320 -23.25 -19.12 5.36
N THR A 321 -23.23 -17.89 5.83
CA THR A 321 -22.02 -17.21 6.34
C THR A 321 -21.77 -17.59 7.79
N MET A 322 -20.59 -17.28 8.31
CA MET A 322 -20.25 -17.47 9.73
C MET A 322 -21.22 -16.74 10.68
N SER A 323 -21.82 -15.63 10.25
CA SER A 323 -22.82 -14.91 11.05
C SER A 323 -24.18 -15.63 11.15
N GLY A 324 -24.36 -16.69 10.35
CA GLY A 324 -25.64 -17.39 10.20
C GLY A 324 -26.56 -16.77 9.14
N GLN A 325 -26.26 -15.58 8.62
CA GLN A 325 -27.00 -14.98 7.50
C GLN A 325 -26.78 -15.79 6.23
N THR A 326 -27.82 -15.88 5.39
CA THR A 326 -27.78 -16.57 4.11
C THR A 326 -27.59 -15.58 2.95
N VAL A 327 -26.77 -15.95 1.98
CA VAL A 327 -26.47 -15.13 0.81
C VAL A 327 -26.80 -15.88 -0.47
N GLU A 328 -27.69 -15.32 -1.30
CA GLU A 328 -27.89 -15.74 -2.67
C GLU A 328 -26.76 -15.21 -3.54
N VAL A 329 -25.96 -16.11 -4.13
CA VAL A 329 -24.85 -15.77 -4.99
C VAL A 329 -25.35 -15.68 -6.42
N LEU A 330 -25.62 -14.47 -6.92
CA LEU A 330 -26.07 -14.25 -8.30
C LEU A 330 -24.93 -14.06 -9.29
N ASN A 331 -23.77 -13.62 -8.80
CA ASN A 331 -22.58 -13.40 -9.61
C ASN A 331 -21.33 -13.85 -8.82
N THR A 332 -20.65 -14.87 -9.31
CA THR A 332 -19.44 -15.40 -8.68
C THR A 332 -18.21 -14.51 -8.86
N ASP A 333 -18.28 -13.46 -9.71
CA ASP A 333 -17.29 -12.39 -9.88
C ASP A 333 -17.50 -11.22 -8.86
N ALA A 334 -18.47 -11.38 -7.96
CA ALA A 334 -18.65 -10.53 -6.79
C ALA A 334 -18.26 -11.30 -5.50
N GLU A 335 -17.11 -11.91 -5.53
CA GLU A 335 -16.54 -12.84 -4.57
C GLU A 335 -15.87 -12.14 -3.39
N GLY A 336 -15.24 -10.98 -3.63
CA GLY A 336 -14.46 -10.28 -2.60
C GLY A 336 -15.28 -9.94 -1.36
N ARG A 337 -16.55 -9.55 -1.54
CA ARG A 337 -17.46 -9.28 -0.43
C ARG A 337 -17.86 -10.54 0.34
N LEU A 338 -17.89 -11.69 -0.33
CA LEU A 338 -18.14 -13.00 0.29
C LEU A 338 -16.98 -13.43 1.18
N VAL A 339 -15.75 -13.19 0.71
CA VAL A 339 -14.52 -13.40 1.50
C VAL A 339 -14.50 -12.48 2.72
N LEU A 340 -14.81 -11.19 2.51
CA LEU A 340 -14.74 -10.18 3.55
C LEU A 340 -15.83 -10.36 4.61
N CYS A 341 -17.05 -10.79 4.28
CA CYS A 341 -18.13 -10.90 5.25
C CYS A 341 -17.79 -11.89 6.37
N ASP A 342 -17.22 -13.05 6.05
CA ASP A 342 -16.79 -14.04 7.04
C ASP A 342 -15.54 -13.56 7.80
N ALA A 343 -14.58 -12.95 7.12
CA ALA A 343 -13.38 -12.39 7.76
C ALA A 343 -13.71 -11.27 8.75
N LEU A 344 -14.62 -10.34 8.37
CA LEU A 344 -15.12 -9.26 9.24
C LEU A 344 -15.87 -9.80 10.44
N HIS A 345 -16.76 -10.78 10.22
CA HIS A 345 -17.49 -11.38 11.33
C HIS A 345 -16.55 -12.11 12.29
N TRP A 346 -15.64 -12.94 11.77
CA TRP A 346 -14.65 -13.63 12.58
C TRP A 346 -13.78 -12.67 13.39
N ALA A 347 -13.33 -11.58 12.78
CA ALA A 347 -12.52 -10.59 13.47
C ALA A 347 -13.26 -9.98 14.68
N GLN A 348 -14.57 -9.75 14.56
CA GLN A 348 -15.41 -9.21 15.64
C GLN A 348 -15.72 -10.24 16.73
N GLU A 349 -15.76 -11.54 16.40
CA GLU A 349 -15.92 -12.60 17.39
C GLU A 349 -14.63 -12.87 18.17
N GLN A 350 -13.46 -12.73 17.53
CA GLN A 350 -12.18 -13.01 18.17
C GLN A 350 -11.63 -11.82 18.96
N TYR A 351 -11.96 -10.60 18.53
CA TYR A 351 -11.32 -9.39 19.04
C TYR A 351 -12.40 -8.35 19.43
N ASP A 352 -12.27 -7.81 20.63
CA ASP A 352 -13.08 -6.65 21.05
C ASP A 352 -12.49 -5.37 20.42
N ALA A 353 -12.75 -5.17 19.13
CA ALA A 353 -12.15 -4.11 18.34
C ALA A 353 -12.64 -2.72 18.75
N ALA A 354 -11.74 -1.75 18.89
CA ALA A 354 -12.10 -0.35 19.05
C ALA A 354 -12.70 0.21 17.76
N ARG A 355 -12.21 -0.26 16.61
CA ARG A 355 -12.66 0.08 15.25
C ARG A 355 -12.14 -0.93 14.24
N ILE A 356 -12.82 -0.99 13.09
CA ILE A 356 -12.46 -1.89 11.98
C ILE A 356 -12.32 -1.07 10.70
N VAL A 357 -11.26 -1.29 9.95
CA VAL A 357 -11.08 -0.74 8.59
C VAL A 357 -10.77 -1.89 7.65
N ASP A 358 -11.61 -2.11 6.63
CA ASP A 358 -11.29 -3.10 5.61
C ASP A 358 -10.86 -2.45 4.29
N LEU A 359 -9.97 -3.14 3.58
CA LEU A 359 -9.42 -2.71 2.31
C LEU A 359 -9.65 -3.81 1.27
N ALA A 360 -10.17 -3.43 0.12
CA ALA A 360 -10.41 -4.36 -0.97
C ALA A 360 -10.29 -3.71 -2.35
N THR A 361 -9.77 -4.45 -3.30
CA THR A 361 -9.94 -4.21 -4.73
C THR A 361 -11.33 -4.73 -5.11
N LEU A 362 -12.38 -3.97 -4.71
CA LEU A 362 -13.70 -4.57 -4.64
C LEU A 362 -14.51 -4.38 -5.91
N THR A 363 -14.50 -3.16 -6.49
CA THR A 363 -15.42 -2.86 -7.58
C THR A 363 -14.79 -2.10 -8.74
N GLY A 364 -15.06 -2.55 -9.97
CA GLY A 364 -14.78 -1.76 -11.17
C GLY A 364 -15.58 -0.44 -11.19
N ALA A 365 -16.72 -0.37 -10.49
CA ALA A 365 -17.53 0.83 -10.36
C ALA A 365 -16.77 1.97 -9.65
N MET A 366 -15.89 1.66 -8.70
CA MET A 366 -15.06 2.66 -8.04
C MET A 366 -14.04 3.28 -8.99
N ILE A 367 -13.44 2.48 -9.89
CA ILE A 367 -12.53 2.97 -10.91
C ILE A 367 -13.26 3.94 -11.87
N ILE A 368 -14.52 3.64 -12.23
CA ILE A 368 -15.34 4.52 -13.06
C ILE A 368 -15.63 5.84 -12.34
N SER A 369 -15.86 5.81 -11.02
CA SER A 369 -16.22 6.99 -10.22
C SER A 369 -15.04 7.90 -9.92
N LEU A 370 -13.91 7.34 -9.45
CA LEU A 370 -12.78 8.10 -8.91
C LEU A 370 -11.48 7.94 -9.71
N GLY A 371 -11.45 7.08 -10.72
CA GLY A 371 -10.26 6.79 -11.50
C GLY A 371 -9.15 6.17 -10.64
N ASN A 372 -7.95 6.72 -10.78
CA ASN A 372 -6.75 6.31 -10.03
C ASN A 372 -6.22 7.44 -9.11
N GLU A 373 -7.10 8.37 -8.70
CA GLU A 373 -6.72 9.56 -7.91
C GLU A 373 -7.07 9.42 -6.43
N TYR A 374 -8.16 8.70 -6.12
CA TYR A 374 -8.67 8.49 -4.77
C TYR A 374 -9.15 7.05 -4.59
N GLY A 375 -8.88 6.46 -3.42
CA GLY A 375 -9.63 5.29 -2.94
C GLY A 375 -11.04 5.71 -2.51
N GLY A 376 -12.03 4.85 -2.73
CA GLY A 376 -13.39 5.09 -2.23
C GLY A 376 -13.48 4.69 -0.77
N MET A 377 -14.08 5.53 0.06
CA MET A 377 -14.30 5.24 1.48
C MET A 377 -15.79 5.25 1.80
N PHE A 378 -16.27 4.22 2.48
CA PHE A 378 -17.60 4.12 3.07
C PHE A 378 -17.43 3.92 4.57
N ALA A 379 -18.21 4.60 5.39
CA ALA A 379 -18.08 4.49 6.83
C ALA A 379 -19.43 4.69 7.53
N ASN A 380 -19.66 3.96 8.62
CA ASN A 380 -20.80 4.11 9.49
C ASN A 380 -20.57 5.09 10.66
N ASP A 381 -19.33 5.61 10.79
CA ASP A 381 -18.92 6.54 11.83
C ASP A 381 -18.23 7.75 11.20
N ASP A 382 -18.69 8.96 11.51
CA ASP A 382 -18.17 10.20 10.93
C ASP A 382 -16.77 10.53 11.42
N THR A 383 -16.48 10.28 12.70
CA THR A 383 -15.17 10.53 13.29
C THR A 383 -14.10 9.65 12.64
N LEU A 384 -14.39 8.36 12.47
CA LEU A 384 -13.49 7.44 11.77
C LEU A 384 -13.24 7.87 10.32
N ALA A 385 -14.30 8.30 9.62
CA ALA A 385 -14.18 8.79 8.25
C ALA A 385 -13.29 10.02 8.14
N GLU A 386 -13.45 11.01 9.03
CA GLU A 386 -12.63 12.22 9.06
C GLU A 386 -11.17 11.91 9.37
N GLN A 387 -10.90 11.02 10.34
CA GLN A 387 -9.57 10.58 10.71
C GLN A 387 -8.84 9.87 9.54
N LEU A 388 -9.54 8.97 8.85
CA LEU A 388 -8.99 8.28 7.67
C LEU A 388 -8.74 9.24 6.51
N ALA A 389 -9.65 10.18 6.26
CA ALA A 389 -9.46 11.18 5.21
C ALA A 389 -8.25 12.08 5.50
N ALA A 390 -8.05 12.50 6.76
CA ALA A 390 -6.89 13.29 7.18
C ALA A 390 -5.58 12.48 7.01
N ALA A 391 -5.55 11.22 7.46
CA ALA A 391 -4.40 10.34 7.28
C ALA A 391 -4.09 10.10 5.79
N GLY A 392 -5.13 9.98 4.95
CA GLY A 392 -4.98 9.85 3.50
C GLY A 392 -4.33 11.07 2.85
N LEU A 393 -4.72 12.27 3.26
CA LEU A 393 -4.10 13.51 2.79
C LEU A 393 -2.64 13.63 3.25
N ALA A 394 -2.37 13.32 4.52
CA ALA A 394 -1.01 13.40 5.08
C ALA A 394 -0.04 12.39 4.47
N SER A 395 -0.51 11.17 4.20
CA SER A 395 0.30 10.09 3.62
C SER A 395 0.43 10.15 2.10
N GLY A 396 -0.49 10.84 1.41
CA GLY A 396 -0.63 10.84 -0.05
C GLY A 396 -1.49 9.69 -0.60
N ASP A 397 -1.93 8.75 0.23
CA ASP A 397 -2.88 7.68 -0.12
C ASP A 397 -4.32 8.20 0.07
N LYS A 398 -4.76 9.09 -0.81
CA LYS A 398 -5.97 9.90 -0.70
C LYS A 398 -7.25 9.06 -0.74
N LEU A 399 -8.25 9.49 0.03
CA LEU A 399 -9.57 8.88 0.10
C LEU A 399 -10.66 9.91 -0.24
N TRP A 400 -11.76 9.42 -0.84
CA TRP A 400 -12.98 10.16 -1.03
C TRP A 400 -14.17 9.42 -0.42
N ARG A 401 -14.91 10.08 0.49
CA ARG A 401 -16.06 9.47 1.17
C ARG A 401 -17.25 9.38 0.25
N MET A 402 -17.83 8.18 0.14
CA MET A 402 -19.01 7.82 -0.61
C MET A 402 -20.20 7.58 0.34
N PRO A 403 -21.45 7.73 -0.12
CA PRO A 403 -22.62 7.59 0.74
C PRO A 403 -22.95 6.12 1.06
N LEU A 404 -23.52 5.89 2.24
CA LEU A 404 -24.29 4.71 2.63
C LEU A 404 -25.73 5.13 2.90
N GLY A 405 -26.68 4.20 2.85
CA GLY A 405 -28.05 4.52 3.22
C GLY A 405 -29.08 3.43 2.93
N PRO A 406 -30.24 3.49 3.58
CA PRO A 406 -31.25 2.41 3.56
C PRO A 406 -31.84 2.15 2.17
N ASN A 407 -31.84 3.14 1.28
CA ASN A 407 -32.34 2.93 -0.08
C ASN A 407 -31.35 2.10 -0.94
N TYR A 408 -30.04 2.22 -0.69
CA TYR A 408 -29.02 1.37 -1.32
C TYR A 408 -29.03 -0.02 -0.69
N ASP A 409 -29.22 -0.12 0.62
CA ASP A 409 -29.26 -1.38 1.34
C ASP A 409 -30.38 -2.30 0.84
N LYS A 410 -31.59 -1.77 0.60
CA LYS A 410 -32.72 -2.53 0.03
C LYS A 410 -32.46 -3.13 -1.34
N LEU A 411 -31.51 -2.59 -2.11
CA LEU A 411 -31.18 -3.09 -3.46
C LEU A 411 -30.55 -4.47 -3.46
N ILE A 412 -30.07 -4.93 -2.30
CA ILE A 412 -29.44 -6.24 -2.13
C ILE A 412 -30.30 -7.23 -1.34
N ASP A 413 -31.57 -6.95 -1.10
CA ASP A 413 -32.51 -7.93 -0.55
C ASP A 413 -32.74 -9.06 -1.55
N SER A 414 -32.76 -10.30 -1.07
CA SER A 414 -33.04 -11.50 -1.86
C SER A 414 -34.47 -11.99 -1.62
N PRO A 415 -35.15 -12.57 -2.63
CA PRO A 415 -36.44 -13.21 -2.44
C PRO A 415 -36.35 -14.60 -1.81
N ILE A 416 -35.16 -15.23 -1.74
CA ILE A 416 -34.96 -16.61 -1.28
C ILE A 416 -33.89 -16.76 -0.19
N ALA A 417 -33.15 -15.68 0.13
CA ALA A 417 -32.14 -15.64 1.18
C ALA A 417 -32.27 -14.31 1.93
N ASP A 418 -31.43 -14.09 2.96
CA ASP A 418 -31.46 -12.83 3.69
C ASP A 418 -30.92 -11.68 2.84
N ILE A 419 -29.94 -11.98 1.98
CA ILE A 419 -29.24 -11.00 1.15
C ILE A 419 -28.79 -11.65 -0.15
N LYS A 420 -28.60 -10.86 -1.22
CA LYS A 420 -27.89 -11.29 -2.45
C LYS A 420 -26.56 -10.58 -2.60
N ASN A 421 -25.60 -11.23 -3.25
CA ASN A 421 -24.23 -10.70 -3.32
C ASN A 421 -24.05 -9.55 -4.32
N VAL A 422 -25.03 -9.23 -5.15
CA VAL A 422 -24.99 -8.11 -6.09
C VAL A 422 -26.28 -7.32 -6.09
N GLY A 423 -26.18 -5.99 -6.18
CA GLY A 423 -27.26 -5.07 -6.51
C GLY A 423 -27.37 -4.81 -8.02
N PRO A 424 -28.13 -3.79 -8.45
CA PRO A 424 -28.15 -3.34 -9.82
C PRO A 424 -26.77 -2.80 -10.23
N ARG A 425 -26.57 -2.59 -11.54
CA ARG A 425 -25.31 -2.03 -12.07
C ARG A 425 -25.02 -0.63 -11.52
N GLU A 426 -26.09 0.17 -11.37
CA GLU A 426 -26.02 1.50 -10.77
C GLU A 426 -25.67 1.37 -9.28
N ALA A 427 -24.89 2.32 -8.78
CA ALA A 427 -24.42 2.34 -7.37
C ALA A 427 -23.66 1.07 -6.94
N GLY A 428 -23.00 0.36 -7.85
CA GLY A 428 -22.39 -0.94 -7.59
C GLY A 428 -21.35 -0.94 -6.47
N SER A 429 -20.57 0.12 -6.30
CA SER A 429 -19.65 0.26 -5.17
C SER A 429 -20.37 0.50 -3.84
N ILE A 430 -21.49 1.26 -3.87
CA ILE A 430 -22.29 1.55 -2.67
C ILE A 430 -23.00 0.26 -2.18
N THR A 431 -23.60 -0.49 -3.10
CA THR A 431 -24.27 -1.75 -2.75
C THR A 431 -23.27 -2.81 -2.27
N ALA A 432 -22.04 -2.79 -2.76
CA ALA A 432 -20.96 -3.64 -2.23
C ALA A 432 -20.61 -3.28 -0.78
N ALA A 433 -20.48 -1.99 -0.47
CA ALA A 433 -20.24 -1.52 0.89
C ALA A 433 -21.44 -1.79 1.82
N GLN A 434 -22.69 -1.63 1.33
CA GLN A 434 -23.90 -2.00 2.09
C GLN A 434 -23.93 -3.48 2.41
N PHE A 435 -23.50 -4.34 1.48
CA PHE A 435 -23.36 -5.77 1.75
C PHE A 435 -22.44 -6.01 2.95
N LEU A 436 -21.24 -5.40 2.95
CA LEU A 436 -20.29 -5.56 4.06
C LEU A 436 -20.84 -5.01 5.37
N GLN A 437 -21.55 -3.87 5.34
CA GLN A 437 -22.14 -3.26 6.52
C GLN A 437 -23.10 -4.19 7.27
N ARG A 438 -23.83 -5.06 6.56
CA ARG A 438 -24.74 -6.05 7.20
C ARG A 438 -24.03 -7.08 8.06
N PHE A 439 -22.70 -7.19 7.97
CA PHE A 439 -21.86 -8.09 8.77
C PHE A 439 -21.11 -7.37 9.89
N ILE A 440 -21.33 -6.06 10.06
CA ILE A 440 -20.75 -5.27 11.14
C ILE A 440 -21.73 -5.22 12.31
N LYS A 441 -21.23 -5.54 13.50
CA LYS A 441 -22.03 -5.47 14.74
C LYS A 441 -22.43 -4.03 15.05
N ASP A 442 -23.62 -3.86 15.56
CA ASP A 442 -24.12 -2.56 15.99
C ASP A 442 -23.16 -1.89 16.97
N GLY A 443 -22.92 -0.59 16.75
CA GLY A 443 -22.03 0.21 17.58
C GLY A 443 -20.52 0.03 17.32
N THR A 444 -20.11 -0.84 16.37
CA THR A 444 -18.72 -0.96 15.97
C THR A 444 -18.37 0.11 14.91
N PRO A 445 -17.47 1.06 15.18
CA PRO A 445 -16.99 1.99 14.16
C PRO A 445 -16.29 1.21 13.04
N TRP A 446 -16.77 1.41 11.80
CA TRP A 446 -16.28 0.67 10.64
C TRP A 446 -16.12 1.58 9.42
N ALA A 447 -15.09 1.29 8.65
CA ALA A 447 -14.90 1.88 7.33
C ALA A 447 -14.43 0.82 6.32
N HIS A 448 -15.03 0.83 5.13
CA HIS A 448 -14.60 0.08 3.96
C HIS A 448 -13.85 1.01 3.00
N LEU A 449 -12.67 0.58 2.55
CA LEU A 449 -11.86 1.27 1.57
C LEU A 449 -11.81 0.45 0.27
N ASP A 450 -12.56 0.89 -0.74
CA ASP A 450 -12.48 0.31 -2.08
C ASP A 450 -11.28 0.92 -2.82
N ILE A 451 -10.22 0.13 -2.91
CA ILE A 451 -8.93 0.52 -3.46
C ILE A 451 -8.66 -0.07 -4.86
N ALA A 452 -9.71 -0.51 -5.56
CA ALA A 452 -9.60 -1.16 -6.87
C ALA A 452 -8.80 -0.32 -7.90
N GLY A 453 -8.95 1.01 -7.88
CA GLY A 453 -8.22 1.91 -8.76
C GLY A 453 -6.81 2.28 -8.29
N MET A 454 -6.38 1.85 -7.09
CA MET A 454 -5.21 2.41 -6.42
C MET A 454 -4.01 1.47 -6.33
N VAL A 455 -4.22 0.16 -6.34
CA VAL A 455 -3.17 -0.84 -6.07
C VAL A 455 -2.17 -1.01 -7.22
N TRP A 456 -2.60 -0.70 -8.44
CA TRP A 456 -1.83 -0.87 -9.67
C TRP A 456 -1.89 0.36 -10.56
N SER A 457 -0.73 0.80 -11.06
CA SER A 457 -0.64 1.96 -11.96
C SER A 457 -0.08 1.56 -13.31
N GLN A 458 -0.74 2.01 -14.38
CA GLN A 458 -0.26 1.84 -15.75
C GLN A 458 0.87 2.82 -16.12
N LYS A 459 1.13 3.82 -15.27
CA LYS A 459 2.15 4.85 -15.48
C LYS A 459 3.07 4.97 -14.26
N PRO A 460 4.34 5.36 -14.43
CA PRO A 460 5.18 5.71 -13.29
C PRO A 460 4.57 6.87 -12.49
N GLY A 461 4.60 6.75 -11.17
CA GLY A 461 4.41 7.86 -10.25
C GLY A 461 5.75 8.42 -9.77
N HIS A 462 5.71 9.31 -8.79
CA HIS A 462 6.97 9.85 -8.26
C HIS A 462 7.77 8.80 -7.46
N THR A 463 7.11 7.92 -6.69
CA THR A 463 7.78 6.90 -5.85
C THR A 463 7.65 5.47 -6.36
N TRP A 464 7.05 5.24 -7.55
CA TRP A 464 6.89 3.91 -8.15
C TRP A 464 7.07 3.93 -9.67
N GLU A 465 7.42 2.79 -10.25
CA GLU A 465 7.33 2.52 -11.69
C GLU A 465 5.92 2.06 -12.06
N LYS A 466 5.64 1.81 -13.36
CA LYS A 466 4.44 1.08 -13.78
C LYS A 466 4.34 -0.23 -12.98
N GLY A 467 3.19 -0.49 -12.35
CA GLY A 467 2.95 -1.67 -11.54
C GLY A 467 2.38 -1.35 -10.17
N ALA A 468 2.71 -2.17 -9.18
CA ALA A 468 2.20 -2.04 -7.81
C ALA A 468 2.63 -0.74 -7.14
N THR A 469 1.66 -0.01 -6.61
CA THR A 469 1.88 1.30 -5.96
C THR A 469 2.29 1.17 -4.50
N GLY A 470 1.80 0.12 -3.82
CA GLY A 470 1.88 -0.05 -2.37
C GLY A 470 0.88 0.81 -1.60
N TYR A 471 -0.21 1.27 -2.28
CA TYR A 471 -1.29 2.04 -1.67
C TYR A 471 -1.88 1.33 -0.46
N GLY A 472 -2.26 2.09 0.53
CA GLY A 472 -2.88 1.66 1.78
C GLY A 472 -1.89 1.52 2.94
N VAL A 473 -0.65 1.11 2.70
CA VAL A 473 0.35 0.95 3.78
C VAL A 473 0.65 2.27 4.49
N ARG A 474 0.87 3.33 3.70
CA ARG A 474 1.18 4.66 4.22
C ARG A 474 -0.02 5.27 4.94
N LEU A 475 -1.22 5.07 4.38
CA LEU A 475 -2.48 5.49 4.98
C LEU A 475 -2.68 4.87 6.36
N LEU A 476 -2.57 3.53 6.45
CA LEU A 476 -2.81 2.81 7.70
C LEU A 476 -1.75 3.10 8.76
N ASP A 477 -0.46 3.23 8.38
CA ASP A 477 0.60 3.64 9.30
C ASP A 477 0.37 5.06 9.82
N GLN A 478 0.00 6.01 8.96
CA GLN A 478 -0.31 7.39 9.34
C GLN A 478 -1.54 7.45 10.25
N PHE A 479 -2.59 6.69 9.91
CA PHE A 479 -3.79 6.60 10.75
C PHE A 479 -3.47 6.09 12.16
N VAL A 480 -2.62 5.06 12.28
CA VAL A 480 -2.20 4.55 13.59
C VAL A 480 -1.40 5.61 14.36
N ARG A 481 -0.49 6.32 13.71
CA ARG A 481 0.29 7.41 14.35
C ARG A 481 -0.61 8.51 14.90
N ASP A 482 -1.59 8.96 14.10
CA ASP A 482 -2.39 10.15 14.44
C ASP A 482 -3.53 9.85 15.43
N VAL A 483 -4.06 8.61 15.40
CA VAL A 483 -5.32 8.28 16.08
C VAL A 483 -5.14 7.26 17.21
N VAL A 484 -4.15 6.38 17.11
CA VAL A 484 -3.98 5.31 18.08
C VAL A 484 -2.79 5.55 19.00
N GLU A 485 -1.70 6.11 18.48
CA GLU A 485 -0.51 6.43 19.29
C GLU A 485 -0.60 7.81 19.95
N GLY A 486 -1.52 8.67 19.49
CA GLY A 486 -1.90 9.94 20.10
C GLY A 486 -1.01 11.08 19.77
#